data_c764853b2d9a40cea68bb7a3811e3bd0
#
_entry.id   c764853b2d9a40cea68bb7a3811e3bd0
#
_cell.length_a   1.000
_cell.length_b   1.000
_cell.length_c   1.000
_cell.angle_alpha   90.00
_cell.angle_beta   90.00
_cell.angle_gamma   90.00
#
_symmetry.space_group_name_H-M   'P 1'
#
loop_
_entity.id
_entity.type
_entity.pdbx_description
1 polymer ?
#
loop_
_entity_poly.entity_id
_entity_poly.type
_entity_poly.pdbx_seq_one_letter_code
_entity_poly.pdbx_strand_id
1 'polypeptide(L)'
;MLRKSHGPFRDFEIVLIKPSHYDEDGYVIQWVRSTMPSNSLACVNALARSAAEREILGRDIAFPVTSIDETNTHVDVQAIIKRFQRSDFLGFVGFVGVQSNEFPRTMDLARPLRQAGVNVVIGGFHVSGCLAMLPQLPPDIAEAKALGITLFAGESEEHFDGLVVDSARGETRDVYNYMKELPDIGDLAAPPFLASEVVKRTVGNVTSFDAGRGCPFQCSFCTIINVQGRKSRYR
;
A
#
# COMPACT_ATOMS: atom_id res chain seq x y z
N MET A 1 -4.06 -10.11 -25.23
CA MET A 1 -5.07 -11.17 -25.25
C MET A 1 -6.19 -10.73 -24.32
N LEU A 2 -7.32 -10.24 -24.86
CA LEU A 2 -8.45 -9.72 -24.08
C LEU A 2 -9.03 -10.87 -23.24
N ARG A 3 -8.97 -10.76 -21.92
CA ARG A 3 -9.66 -11.69 -21.01
C ARG A 3 -11.16 -11.63 -21.30
N LYS A 4 -11.75 -12.74 -21.66
CA LYS A 4 -13.19 -12.89 -21.81
C LYS A 4 -13.85 -12.50 -20.48
N SER A 5 -14.78 -11.58 -20.51
CA SER A 5 -15.66 -11.24 -19.39
C SER A 5 -16.43 -12.50 -18.98
N HIS A 6 -15.98 -13.17 -17.94
CA HIS A 6 -16.81 -14.11 -17.21
C HIS A 6 -17.71 -13.26 -16.32
N GLY A 7 -18.96 -13.61 -16.18
CA GLY A 7 -20.06 -12.94 -15.51
C GLY A 7 -19.76 -11.99 -14.33
N PRO A 8 -20.73 -11.44 -13.64
CA PRO A 8 -20.47 -10.45 -12.61
C PRO A 8 -19.51 -11.04 -11.57
N PHE A 9 -18.30 -10.46 -11.46
CA PHE A 9 -17.36 -10.84 -10.41
C PHE A 9 -18.03 -10.56 -9.06
N ARG A 10 -17.85 -11.47 -8.09
CA ARG A 10 -18.52 -11.38 -6.79
C ARG A 10 -17.60 -10.84 -5.70
N ASP A 11 -16.28 -10.97 -5.86
CA ASP A 11 -15.30 -10.60 -4.86
C ASP A 11 -14.17 -9.78 -5.49
N PHE A 12 -13.89 -8.60 -4.92
CA PHE A 12 -12.73 -7.78 -5.23
C PHE A 12 -11.79 -7.78 -4.02
N GLU A 13 -10.73 -8.56 -4.09
CA GLU A 13 -9.82 -8.82 -2.96
C GLU A 13 -8.77 -7.72 -2.80
N ILE A 14 -8.64 -7.14 -1.60
CA ILE A 14 -7.53 -6.27 -1.24
C ILE A 14 -6.73 -6.88 -0.09
N VAL A 15 -5.42 -7.06 -0.31
CA VAL A 15 -4.47 -7.44 0.73
C VAL A 15 -3.45 -6.32 0.88
N LEU A 16 -3.43 -5.65 2.02
CA LEU A 16 -2.49 -4.59 2.36
C LEU A 16 -1.37 -5.17 3.22
N ILE A 17 -0.13 -4.94 2.82
CA ILE A 17 1.05 -5.45 3.51
C ILE A 17 1.97 -4.29 3.87
N LYS A 18 2.26 -4.11 5.15
CA LYS A 18 3.41 -3.33 5.60
C LYS A 18 4.61 -4.29 5.63
N PRO A 19 5.56 -4.16 4.72
CA PRO A 19 6.70 -5.08 4.69
C PRO A 19 7.64 -4.81 5.86
N SER A 20 8.41 -5.83 6.24
CA SER A 20 9.56 -5.70 7.10
C SER A 20 10.84 -5.45 6.27
N HIS A 21 11.99 -5.59 6.86
CA HIS A 21 13.28 -5.46 6.22
C HIS A 21 14.22 -6.58 6.68
N TYR A 22 15.36 -6.70 6.02
CA TYR A 22 16.40 -7.64 6.39
C TYR A 22 17.36 -7.03 7.42
N ASP A 23 17.87 -7.87 8.32
CA ASP A 23 19.03 -7.54 9.15
C ASP A 23 20.34 -7.67 8.38
N GLU A 24 21.47 -7.45 9.05
CA GLU A 24 22.81 -7.53 8.45
C GLU A 24 23.18 -8.96 7.98
N ASP A 25 22.57 -9.98 8.56
CA ASP A 25 22.77 -11.39 8.21
C ASP A 25 21.80 -11.87 7.11
N GLY A 26 20.87 -11.02 6.66
CA GLY A 26 19.89 -11.31 5.60
C GLY A 26 18.62 -11.99 6.09
N TYR A 27 18.36 -12.01 7.40
CA TYR A 27 17.10 -12.52 7.95
C TYR A 27 16.05 -11.42 8.01
N VAL A 28 14.80 -11.79 7.73
CA VAL A 28 13.66 -10.87 7.87
C VAL A 28 13.43 -10.56 9.35
N ILE A 29 13.45 -9.29 9.72
CA ILE A 29 13.18 -8.87 11.09
C ILE A 29 11.70 -9.04 11.40
N GLN A 30 11.40 -9.93 12.35
CA GLN A 30 10.06 -10.19 12.84
C GLN A 30 10.04 -10.35 14.36
N TRP A 31 8.97 -9.85 14.96
CA TRP A 31 8.74 -9.90 16.40
C TRP A 31 7.44 -10.64 16.70
N VAL A 32 7.32 -11.25 17.86
CA VAL A 32 6.04 -11.84 18.32
C VAL A 32 4.94 -10.76 18.41
N ARG A 33 5.35 -9.56 18.82
CA ARG A 33 4.49 -8.38 18.84
C ARG A 33 5.31 -7.14 18.44
N SER A 34 4.78 -6.29 17.58
CA SER A 34 5.40 -5.00 17.26
C SER A 34 5.13 -3.98 18.38
N THR A 35 6.12 -3.14 18.66
CA THR A 35 5.98 -2.05 19.62
C THR A 35 5.36 -0.81 19.01
N MET A 36 5.61 -0.58 17.72
CA MET A 36 5.15 0.60 17.00
C MET A 36 4.30 0.18 15.80
N PRO A 37 2.97 0.37 15.87
CA PRO A 37 2.08 0.04 14.76
C PRO A 37 2.31 0.97 13.57
N SER A 38 2.07 0.44 12.36
CA SER A 38 2.26 1.19 11.11
C SER A 38 1.12 2.18 10.87
N ASN A 39 1.46 3.47 10.88
CA ASN A 39 0.53 4.53 10.53
C ASN A 39 0.11 4.47 9.04
N SER A 40 1.04 4.17 8.13
CA SER A 40 0.72 4.03 6.70
C SER A 40 -0.28 2.90 6.46
N LEU A 41 -0.12 1.76 7.16
CA LEU A 41 -1.07 0.66 7.09
C LEU A 41 -2.44 1.07 7.65
N ALA A 42 -2.48 1.84 8.75
CA ALA A 42 -3.72 2.35 9.33
C ALA A 42 -4.47 3.27 8.36
N CYS A 43 -3.77 4.20 7.70
CA CYS A 43 -4.36 5.11 6.73
C CYS A 43 -4.96 4.35 5.54
N VAL A 44 -4.18 3.49 4.89
CA VAL A 44 -4.66 2.79 3.68
C VAL A 44 -5.72 1.74 4.02
N ASN A 45 -5.64 1.09 5.19
CA ASN A 45 -6.71 0.19 5.66
C ASN A 45 -8.04 0.95 5.84
N ALA A 46 -8.01 2.14 6.43
CA ALA A 46 -9.22 2.96 6.59
C ALA A 46 -9.82 3.36 5.25
N LEU A 47 -9.00 3.77 4.28
CA LEU A 47 -9.45 4.10 2.93
C LEU A 47 -10.08 2.89 2.23
N ALA A 48 -9.43 1.72 2.30
CA ALA A 48 -9.93 0.51 1.68
C ALA A 48 -11.28 0.07 2.28
N ARG A 49 -11.43 0.13 3.60
CA ARG A 49 -12.70 -0.18 4.27
C ARG A 49 -13.79 0.85 3.98
N SER A 50 -13.45 2.14 3.95
CA SER A 50 -14.40 3.20 3.55
C SER A 50 -14.87 3.02 2.10
N ALA A 51 -13.98 2.64 1.20
CA ALA A 51 -14.34 2.33 -0.18
C ALA A 51 -15.31 1.13 -0.26
N ALA A 52 -15.07 0.09 0.54
CA ALA A 52 -15.95 -1.07 0.66
C ALA A 52 -17.33 -0.69 1.24
N GLU A 53 -17.36 0.09 2.33
CA GLU A 53 -18.60 0.55 2.98
C GLU A 53 -19.44 1.46 2.09
N ARG A 54 -18.79 2.28 1.25
CA ARG A 54 -19.45 3.14 0.24
C ARG A 54 -19.84 2.37 -1.02
N GLU A 55 -19.55 1.07 -1.09
CA GLU A 55 -19.91 0.21 -2.22
C GLU A 55 -19.47 0.76 -3.58
N ILE A 56 -18.24 1.35 -3.67
CA ILE A 56 -17.78 2.07 -4.86
C ILE A 56 -17.70 1.21 -6.15
N LEU A 57 -17.67 -0.12 -6.01
CA LEU A 57 -17.72 -1.08 -7.13
C LEU A 57 -19.12 -1.63 -7.39
N GLY A 58 -20.11 -1.23 -6.59
CA GLY A 58 -21.51 -1.73 -6.66
C GLY A 58 -21.86 -2.68 -5.53
N ARG A 59 -23.18 -2.80 -5.25
CA ARG A 59 -23.72 -3.56 -4.10
C ARG A 59 -23.52 -5.07 -4.17
N ASP A 60 -23.39 -5.59 -5.38
CA ASP A 60 -23.28 -7.03 -5.61
C ASP A 60 -21.83 -7.54 -5.55
N ILE A 61 -20.87 -6.66 -5.23
CA ILE A 61 -19.46 -6.99 -5.17
C ILE A 61 -18.99 -7.00 -3.72
N ALA A 62 -18.62 -8.19 -3.24
CA ALA A 62 -17.94 -8.30 -1.96
C ALA A 62 -16.52 -7.73 -2.06
N PHE A 63 -16.12 -6.97 -1.04
CA PHE A 63 -14.88 -6.21 -1.04
C PHE A 63 -14.05 -6.54 0.22
N PRO A 64 -13.53 -7.77 0.36
CA PRO A 64 -12.74 -8.16 1.51
C PRO A 64 -11.41 -7.41 1.56
N VAL A 65 -11.13 -6.82 2.73
CA VAL A 65 -9.88 -6.11 3.02
C VAL A 65 -9.13 -6.84 4.12
N THR A 66 -7.90 -7.25 3.83
CA THR A 66 -6.99 -7.87 4.80
C THR A 66 -5.74 -7.00 4.96
N SER A 67 -5.32 -6.76 6.19
CA SER A 67 -4.10 -6.01 6.52
C SER A 67 -3.11 -6.89 7.26
N ILE A 68 -1.85 -6.86 6.84
CA ILE A 68 -0.74 -7.64 7.41
C ILE A 68 0.41 -6.67 7.72
N ASP A 69 0.86 -6.69 8.97
CA ASP A 69 2.12 -6.05 9.35
C ASP A 69 3.19 -7.14 9.46
N GLU A 70 4.11 -7.20 8.50
CA GLU A 70 5.13 -8.25 8.46
C GLU A 70 6.10 -8.16 9.62
N THR A 71 6.18 -7.04 10.31
CA THR A 71 7.04 -6.93 11.50
C THR A 71 6.60 -7.84 12.65
N ASN A 72 5.34 -8.32 12.62
CA ASN A 72 4.79 -9.21 13.66
C ASN A 72 3.96 -10.39 13.11
N THR A 73 3.84 -10.49 11.79
CA THR A 73 2.99 -11.51 11.14
C THR A 73 3.69 -12.02 9.89
N HIS A 74 3.92 -13.32 9.82
CA HIS A 74 4.49 -13.93 8.62
C HIS A 74 3.57 -13.76 7.41
N VAL A 75 4.14 -13.36 6.27
CA VAL A 75 3.41 -13.22 5.00
C VAL A 75 3.48 -14.54 4.24
N ASP A 76 2.37 -15.27 4.23
CA ASP A 76 2.22 -16.49 3.42
C ASP A 76 1.78 -16.12 1.99
N VAL A 77 2.77 -15.96 1.11
CA VAL A 77 2.56 -15.61 -0.30
C VAL A 77 1.69 -16.63 -1.02
N GLN A 78 1.86 -17.93 -0.71
CA GLN A 78 1.08 -18.99 -1.36
C GLN A 78 -0.38 -18.96 -0.94
N ALA A 79 -0.67 -18.69 0.32
CA ALA A 79 -2.03 -18.49 0.79
C ALA A 79 -2.69 -17.28 0.13
N ILE A 80 -1.96 -16.18 -0.06
CA ILE A 80 -2.45 -14.98 -0.77
C ILE A 80 -2.76 -15.34 -2.23
N ILE A 81 -1.85 -15.99 -2.95
CA ILE A 81 -2.08 -16.42 -4.34
C ILE A 81 -3.34 -17.28 -4.45
N LYS A 82 -3.53 -18.25 -3.56
CA LYS A 82 -4.74 -19.10 -3.54
C LYS A 82 -6.03 -18.29 -3.32
N ARG A 83 -5.98 -17.22 -2.53
CA ARG A 83 -7.14 -16.32 -2.34
C ARG A 83 -7.47 -15.60 -3.65
N PHE A 84 -6.48 -15.02 -4.33
CA PHE A 84 -6.69 -14.35 -5.61
C PHE A 84 -7.15 -15.30 -6.72
N GLN A 85 -6.75 -16.57 -6.70
CA GLN A 85 -7.28 -17.59 -7.61
C GLN A 85 -8.79 -17.78 -7.43
N ARG A 86 -9.32 -17.69 -6.20
CA ARG A 86 -10.76 -17.83 -5.92
C ARG A 86 -11.57 -16.61 -6.37
N SER A 87 -10.98 -15.43 -6.37
CA SER A 87 -11.59 -14.18 -6.86
C SER A 87 -11.29 -13.92 -8.34
N ASP A 88 -10.87 -14.93 -9.10
CA ASP A 88 -10.45 -14.79 -10.50
C ASP A 88 -9.42 -13.68 -10.72
N PHE A 89 -8.51 -13.51 -9.77
CA PHE A 89 -7.46 -12.48 -9.73
C PHE A 89 -7.97 -11.04 -9.74
N LEU A 90 -9.22 -10.81 -9.33
CA LEU A 90 -9.76 -9.47 -9.17
C LEU A 90 -9.30 -8.86 -7.85
N GLY A 91 -8.76 -7.65 -7.93
CA GLY A 91 -8.20 -6.95 -6.80
C GLY A 91 -6.70 -6.76 -6.91
N PHE A 92 -6.05 -6.44 -5.79
CA PHE A 92 -4.60 -6.22 -5.75
C PHE A 92 -4.00 -6.49 -4.37
N VAL A 93 -2.70 -6.78 -4.36
CA VAL A 93 -1.86 -6.71 -3.16
C VAL A 93 -1.19 -5.34 -3.13
N GLY A 94 -1.41 -4.56 -2.07
CA GLY A 94 -0.80 -3.25 -1.85
C GLY A 94 0.31 -3.33 -0.79
N PHE A 95 1.55 -3.06 -1.18
CA PHE A 95 2.64 -2.82 -0.23
C PHE A 95 2.63 -1.35 0.18
N VAL A 96 2.41 -1.09 1.47
CA VAL A 96 2.13 0.26 1.98
C VAL A 96 3.23 0.79 2.88
N GLY A 97 3.55 2.08 2.75
CA GLY A 97 4.53 2.76 3.58
C GLY A 97 5.97 2.28 3.37
N VAL A 98 6.27 1.72 2.20
CA VAL A 98 7.57 1.10 1.91
C VAL A 98 8.70 2.12 2.00
N GLN A 99 9.68 1.83 2.88
CA GLN A 99 10.92 2.56 3.06
C GLN A 99 12.04 1.96 2.20
N SER A 100 13.17 2.67 2.08
CA SER A 100 14.28 2.19 1.23
C SER A 100 14.89 0.88 1.71
N ASN A 101 15.00 0.67 3.02
CA ASN A 101 15.49 -0.59 3.60
C ASN A 101 14.48 -1.74 3.51
N GLU A 102 13.19 -1.45 3.30
CA GLU A 102 12.12 -2.44 3.15
C GLU A 102 11.90 -2.84 1.68
N PHE A 103 12.40 -2.05 0.74
CA PHE A 103 12.13 -2.27 -0.68
C PHE A 103 12.69 -3.60 -1.20
N PRO A 104 13.91 -4.08 -0.84
CA PRO A 104 14.39 -5.41 -1.23
C PRO A 104 13.43 -6.52 -0.77
N ARG A 105 12.96 -6.47 0.49
CA ARG A 105 11.99 -7.44 1.01
C ARG A 105 10.65 -7.35 0.28
N THR A 106 10.20 -6.14 -0.01
CA THR A 106 8.99 -5.91 -0.80
C THR A 106 9.07 -6.59 -2.16
N MET A 107 10.19 -6.48 -2.86
CA MET A 107 10.39 -7.12 -4.16
C MET A 107 10.40 -8.64 -4.08
N ASP A 108 10.97 -9.22 -3.02
CA ASP A 108 10.97 -10.68 -2.81
C ASP A 108 9.56 -11.25 -2.58
N LEU A 109 8.68 -10.47 -1.96
CA LEU A 109 7.27 -10.82 -1.81
C LEU A 109 6.47 -10.55 -3.11
N ALA A 110 6.78 -9.46 -3.80
CA ALA A 110 6.04 -9.02 -4.98
C ALA A 110 6.29 -9.88 -6.23
N ARG A 111 7.53 -10.33 -6.45
CA ARG A 111 7.88 -11.16 -7.63
C ARG A 111 7.01 -12.41 -7.77
N PRO A 112 6.88 -13.30 -6.76
CA PRO A 112 6.04 -14.48 -6.89
C PRO A 112 4.54 -14.15 -7.03
N LEU A 113 4.06 -13.08 -6.42
CA LEU A 113 2.69 -12.60 -6.62
C LEU A 113 2.45 -12.19 -8.07
N ARG A 114 3.35 -11.40 -8.65
CA ARG A 114 3.25 -10.99 -10.07
C ARG A 114 3.36 -12.16 -11.03
N GLN A 115 4.29 -13.08 -10.78
CA GLN A 115 4.44 -14.30 -11.58
C GLN A 115 3.17 -15.16 -11.58
N ALA A 116 2.44 -15.18 -10.48
CA ALA A 116 1.15 -15.86 -10.37
C ALA A 116 -0.02 -15.08 -11.02
N GLY A 117 0.20 -13.85 -11.49
CA GLY A 117 -0.83 -13.01 -12.13
C GLY A 117 -1.60 -12.10 -11.19
N VAL A 118 -1.20 -12.00 -9.92
CA VAL A 118 -1.80 -11.07 -8.95
C VAL A 118 -1.36 -9.64 -9.30
N ASN A 119 -2.29 -8.68 -9.29
CA ASN A 119 -1.94 -7.27 -9.39
C ASN A 119 -1.23 -6.81 -8.11
N VAL A 120 -0.13 -6.10 -8.27
CA VAL A 120 0.67 -5.60 -7.15
C VAL A 120 0.85 -4.09 -7.29
N VAL A 121 0.64 -3.40 -6.18
CA VAL A 121 0.85 -1.94 -6.05
C VAL A 121 1.86 -1.69 -4.95
N ILE A 122 2.86 -0.87 -5.20
CA ILE A 122 3.85 -0.46 -4.18
C ILE A 122 3.78 1.04 -3.98
N GLY A 123 3.53 1.47 -2.73
CA GLY A 123 3.52 2.88 -2.33
C GLY A 123 4.32 3.13 -1.05
N GLY A 124 4.82 4.33 -0.91
CA GLY A 124 5.59 4.75 0.25
C GLY A 124 6.71 5.72 -0.08
N PHE A 125 7.53 6.03 0.94
CA PHE A 125 8.58 7.05 0.80
C PHE A 125 9.69 6.66 -0.17
N HIS A 126 9.99 5.36 -0.34
CA HIS A 126 10.99 4.94 -1.32
C HIS A 126 10.54 5.29 -2.75
N VAL A 127 9.35 4.82 -3.16
CA VAL A 127 8.81 5.12 -4.48
C VAL A 127 8.65 6.61 -4.71
N SER A 128 8.00 7.31 -3.77
CA SER A 128 7.75 8.75 -3.87
C SER A 128 9.06 9.55 -3.90
N GLY A 129 10.03 9.20 -3.06
CA GLY A 129 11.34 9.87 -3.00
C GLY A 129 12.16 9.66 -4.27
N CYS A 130 12.19 8.44 -4.81
CA CYS A 130 12.89 8.16 -6.08
C CYS A 130 12.29 8.97 -7.24
N LEU A 131 10.96 9.02 -7.34
CA LEU A 131 10.28 9.78 -8.39
C LEU A 131 10.39 11.31 -8.22
N ALA A 132 10.52 11.80 -6.97
CA ALA A 132 10.62 13.22 -6.68
C ALA A 132 12.04 13.79 -6.83
N MET A 133 13.05 13.02 -6.45
CA MET A 133 14.39 13.53 -6.17
C MET A 133 15.46 13.05 -7.14
N LEU A 134 15.22 11.95 -7.86
CA LEU A 134 16.21 11.36 -8.74
C LEU A 134 15.95 11.72 -10.21
N PRO A 135 16.99 12.11 -10.97
CA PRO A 135 16.84 12.45 -12.38
C PRO A 135 16.56 11.22 -13.26
N GLN A 136 16.89 10.03 -12.78
CA GLN A 136 16.66 8.75 -13.43
C GLN A 136 16.13 7.75 -12.41
N LEU A 137 15.27 6.83 -12.85
CA LEU A 137 14.78 5.77 -11.99
C LEU A 137 15.92 4.83 -11.59
N PRO A 138 16.08 4.55 -10.30
CA PRO A 138 17.06 3.56 -9.85
C PRO A 138 16.70 2.15 -10.34
N PRO A 139 17.69 1.23 -10.44
CA PRO A 139 17.48 -0.10 -11.01
C PRO A 139 16.36 -0.91 -10.37
N ASP A 140 16.19 -0.81 -9.07
CA ASP A 140 15.16 -1.51 -8.29
C ASP A 140 13.74 -1.04 -8.66
N ILE A 141 13.52 0.27 -8.80
CA ILE A 141 12.26 0.84 -9.28
C ILE A 141 12.01 0.47 -10.77
N ALA A 142 13.07 0.49 -11.59
CA ALA A 142 12.98 0.07 -12.99
C ALA A 142 12.59 -1.42 -13.11
N GLU A 143 13.16 -2.29 -12.25
CA GLU A 143 12.77 -3.71 -12.16
C GLU A 143 11.30 -3.87 -11.77
N ALA A 144 10.83 -3.16 -10.75
CA ALA A 144 9.43 -3.21 -10.33
C ALA A 144 8.48 -2.89 -11.49
N LYS A 145 8.77 -1.83 -12.27
CA LYS A 145 8.01 -1.48 -13.48
C LYS A 145 8.08 -2.57 -14.55
N ALA A 146 9.25 -3.13 -14.80
CA ALA A 146 9.43 -4.19 -15.81
C ALA A 146 8.61 -5.45 -15.47
N LEU A 147 8.40 -5.73 -14.19
CA LEU A 147 7.53 -6.81 -13.71
C LEU A 147 6.02 -6.47 -13.81
N GLY A 148 5.66 -5.27 -14.24
CA GLY A 148 4.27 -4.81 -14.29
C GLY A 148 3.69 -4.51 -12.90
N ILE A 149 4.53 -4.14 -11.95
CA ILE A 149 4.11 -3.66 -10.64
C ILE A 149 3.72 -2.19 -10.79
N THR A 150 2.55 -1.83 -10.27
CA THR A 150 2.08 -0.45 -10.22
C THR A 150 2.79 0.32 -9.10
N LEU A 151 3.32 1.48 -9.42
CA LEU A 151 3.94 2.39 -8.46
C LEU A 151 2.96 3.49 -8.06
N PHE A 152 2.79 3.68 -6.75
CA PHE A 152 1.94 4.76 -6.21
C PHE A 152 2.80 5.77 -5.45
N ALA A 153 2.88 7.00 -5.95
CA ALA A 153 3.66 8.10 -5.37
C ALA A 153 2.74 9.22 -4.88
N GLY A 154 3.03 9.71 -3.69
CA GLY A 154 2.21 10.72 -3.00
C GLY A 154 1.29 10.10 -1.94
N GLU A 155 0.31 10.90 -1.54
CA GLU A 155 -0.67 10.55 -0.52
C GLU A 155 -1.92 9.95 -1.19
N SER A 156 -2.56 8.98 -0.55
CA SER A 156 -3.60 8.17 -1.19
C SER A 156 -5.02 8.60 -0.88
N GLU A 157 -5.22 9.53 0.03
CA GLU A 157 -6.52 9.85 0.64
C GLU A 157 -7.60 10.20 -0.40
N GLU A 158 -7.33 11.06 -1.36
CA GLU A 158 -8.30 11.46 -2.38
C GLU A 158 -8.24 10.60 -3.65
N HIS A 159 -7.26 9.71 -3.76
CA HIS A 159 -6.93 9.00 -5.00
C HIS A 159 -7.09 7.48 -4.91
N PHE A 160 -7.32 6.94 -3.70
CA PHE A 160 -7.43 5.50 -3.48
C PHE A 160 -8.61 4.87 -4.25
N ASP A 161 -9.76 5.54 -4.28
CA ASP A 161 -10.94 5.07 -4.99
C ASP A 161 -10.66 4.91 -6.50
N GLY A 162 -9.93 5.84 -7.09
CA GLY A 162 -9.52 5.77 -8.50
C GLY A 162 -8.65 4.54 -8.79
N LEU A 163 -7.69 4.23 -7.92
CA LEU A 163 -6.88 3.01 -8.03
C LEU A 163 -7.75 1.74 -7.95
N VAL A 164 -8.71 1.69 -7.03
CA VAL A 164 -9.63 0.56 -6.87
C VAL A 164 -10.48 0.37 -8.13
N VAL A 165 -11.07 1.44 -8.67
CA VAL A 165 -11.91 1.40 -9.88
C VAL A 165 -11.09 0.99 -11.09
N ASP A 166 -9.90 1.58 -11.31
CA ASP A 166 -9.00 1.23 -12.40
C ASP A 166 -8.59 -0.25 -12.31
N SER A 167 -8.28 -0.73 -11.08
CA SER A 167 -7.93 -2.14 -10.84
C SER A 167 -9.10 -3.09 -11.14
N ALA A 168 -10.32 -2.73 -10.76
CA ALA A 168 -11.51 -3.53 -11.03
C ALA A 168 -11.81 -3.63 -12.53
N ARG A 169 -11.46 -2.60 -13.30
CA ARG A 169 -11.60 -2.58 -14.78
C ARG A 169 -10.44 -3.23 -15.51
N GLY A 170 -9.36 -3.58 -14.83
CA GLY A 170 -8.12 -4.04 -15.47
C GLY A 170 -7.37 -2.94 -16.21
N GLU A 171 -7.58 -1.68 -15.83
CA GLU A 171 -7.01 -0.46 -16.41
C GLU A 171 -5.95 0.18 -15.51
N THR A 172 -5.37 -0.60 -14.60
CA THR A 172 -4.34 -0.13 -13.67
C THR A 172 -3.16 0.45 -14.42
N ARG A 173 -2.73 1.66 -14.03
CA ARG A 173 -1.60 2.36 -14.65
C ARG A 173 -0.27 1.84 -14.08
N ASP A 174 0.81 2.02 -14.85
CA ASP A 174 2.17 1.71 -14.34
C ASP A 174 2.55 2.61 -13.15
N VAL A 175 2.15 3.88 -13.20
CA VAL A 175 2.47 4.87 -12.17
C VAL A 175 1.26 5.77 -11.89
N TYR A 176 0.88 5.86 -10.63
CA TYR A 176 0.03 6.89 -10.08
C TYR A 176 0.92 7.89 -9.35
N ASN A 177 0.94 9.15 -9.78
CA ASN A 177 1.80 10.17 -9.20
C ASN A 177 0.99 11.40 -8.78
N TYR A 178 0.72 11.49 -7.49
CA TYR A 178 -0.07 12.55 -6.87
C TYR A 178 0.74 13.44 -5.92
N MET A 179 2.06 13.47 -6.06
CA MET A 179 2.95 14.24 -5.17
C MET A 179 2.70 15.75 -5.21
N LYS A 180 2.03 16.25 -6.26
CA LYS A 180 1.64 17.67 -6.36
C LYS A 180 0.22 17.94 -5.85
N GLU A 181 -0.53 16.92 -5.53
CA GLU A 181 -1.92 16.95 -5.11
C GLU A 181 -1.97 16.52 -3.64
N LEU A 182 -1.68 17.47 -2.74
CA LEU A 182 -1.63 17.20 -1.31
C LEU A 182 -3.04 17.32 -0.72
N PRO A 183 -3.62 16.22 -0.19
CA PRO A 183 -4.99 16.23 0.33
C PRO A 183 -5.11 17.09 1.58
N ASP A 184 -6.31 17.61 1.83
CA ASP A 184 -6.67 18.12 3.13
C ASP A 184 -6.93 16.94 4.07
N ILE A 185 -6.08 16.76 5.07
CA ILE A 185 -6.19 15.66 6.01
C ILE A 185 -7.07 15.98 7.22
N GLY A 186 -7.50 17.24 7.38
CA GLY A 186 -8.38 17.69 8.48
C GLY A 186 -9.81 17.21 8.34
N ASP A 187 -10.32 17.17 7.10
CA ASP A 187 -11.71 16.84 6.79
C ASP A 187 -11.90 15.43 6.21
N LEU A 188 -10.96 14.51 6.43
CA LEU A 188 -11.06 13.15 5.88
C LEU A 188 -12.22 12.37 6.49
N ALA A 189 -13.06 11.83 5.63
CA ALA A 189 -14.20 10.99 6.00
C ALA A 189 -13.81 9.68 6.70
N ALA A 190 -12.57 9.21 6.51
CA ALA A 190 -12.07 7.96 7.06
C ALA A 190 -10.86 8.23 7.97
N PRO A 191 -11.04 8.33 9.29
CA PRO A 191 -9.92 8.44 10.22
C PRO A 191 -9.05 7.18 10.16
N PRO A 192 -7.72 7.30 10.25
CA PRO A 192 -6.81 6.16 10.22
C PRO A 192 -7.10 5.17 11.34
N PHE A 193 -7.21 3.88 10.99
CA PHE A 193 -7.28 2.81 11.97
C PHE A 193 -6.69 1.50 11.39
N LEU A 194 -6.10 0.71 12.27
CA LEU A 194 -5.62 -0.63 11.95
C LEU A 194 -6.74 -1.65 12.10
N ALA A 195 -6.68 -2.69 11.29
CA ALA A 195 -7.51 -3.86 11.47
C ALA A 195 -7.27 -4.49 12.87
N SER A 196 -8.32 -5.01 13.49
CA SER A 196 -8.26 -5.56 14.85
C SER A 196 -7.25 -6.69 15.00
N GLU A 197 -7.04 -7.47 13.95
CA GLU A 197 -6.06 -8.55 13.89
C GLU A 197 -4.63 -8.02 14.00
N VAL A 198 -4.34 -6.88 13.38
CA VAL A 198 -3.04 -6.20 13.47
C VAL A 198 -2.85 -5.60 14.86
N VAL A 199 -3.88 -4.91 15.40
CA VAL A 199 -3.84 -4.31 16.73
C VAL A 199 -3.54 -5.35 17.82
N LYS A 200 -4.16 -6.52 17.76
CA LYS A 200 -3.92 -7.62 18.73
C LYS A 200 -2.47 -8.13 18.73
N ARG A 201 -1.71 -7.86 17.68
CA ARG A 201 -0.29 -8.23 17.56
C ARG A 201 0.66 -7.09 17.90
N THR A 202 0.16 -5.98 18.41
CA THR A 202 0.99 -4.91 18.99
C THR A 202 1.16 -5.09 20.50
N VAL A 203 2.23 -4.54 21.06
CA VAL A 203 2.40 -4.49 22.52
C VAL A 203 1.35 -3.51 23.08
N GLY A 204 0.56 -3.97 24.05
CA GLY A 204 -0.51 -3.17 24.65
C GLY A 204 -1.78 -3.03 23.82
N ASN A 205 -1.89 -3.72 22.65
CA ASN A 205 -3.03 -3.62 21.72
C ASN A 205 -3.33 -2.17 21.33
N VAL A 206 -2.28 -1.44 20.96
CA VAL A 206 -2.36 -0.02 20.58
C VAL A 206 -2.40 0.16 19.07
N THR A 207 -2.92 1.30 18.64
CA THR A 207 -2.83 1.80 17.27
C THR A 207 -2.06 3.11 17.23
N SER A 208 -1.64 3.54 16.06
CA SER A 208 -1.06 4.85 15.82
C SER A 208 -1.83 5.59 14.74
N PHE A 209 -1.76 6.89 14.74
CA PHE A 209 -2.24 7.75 13.67
C PHE A 209 -1.31 8.96 13.53
N ASP A 210 -1.27 9.53 12.35
CA ASP A 210 -0.56 10.77 12.09
C ASP A 210 -1.39 11.97 12.55
N ALA A 211 -0.83 12.83 13.40
CA ALA A 211 -1.46 14.08 13.79
C ALA A 211 -1.32 15.17 12.71
N GLY A 212 -0.39 14.99 11.79
CA GLY A 212 -0.16 15.93 10.69
C GLY A 212 0.94 15.48 9.74
N ARG A 213 1.04 16.15 8.60
CA ARG A 213 2.00 15.89 7.53
C ARG A 213 2.59 17.17 6.97
N GLY A 214 3.72 17.04 6.25
CA GLY A 214 4.49 18.16 5.73
C GLY A 214 5.40 18.77 6.79
N CYS A 215 6.38 19.56 6.35
CA CYS A 215 7.36 20.17 7.24
C CYS A 215 7.83 21.52 6.70
N PRO A 216 7.79 22.62 7.48
CA PRO A 216 8.23 23.93 7.02
C PRO A 216 9.75 24.08 6.96
N PHE A 217 10.50 23.17 7.59
CA PHE A 217 11.97 23.21 7.58
C PHE A 217 12.55 22.74 6.24
N GLN A 218 13.78 23.16 5.95
CA GLN A 218 14.46 22.90 4.68
C GLN A 218 15.74 22.08 4.89
N CYS A 219 15.64 20.97 5.60
CA CYS A 219 16.78 20.07 5.80
C CYS A 219 17.19 19.44 4.46
N SER A 220 18.45 19.59 4.07
CA SER A 220 18.97 19.15 2.75
C SER A 220 18.87 17.65 2.51
N PHE A 221 18.83 16.84 3.55
CA PHE A 221 18.74 15.37 3.50
C PHE A 221 17.29 14.83 3.57
N CYS A 222 16.30 15.70 3.78
CA CYS A 222 14.96 15.25 4.15
C CYS A 222 14.06 15.02 2.93
N THR A 223 13.50 13.81 2.83
CA THR A 223 12.54 13.44 1.77
C THR A 223 11.15 14.02 2.01
N ILE A 224 10.77 14.30 3.26
CA ILE A 224 9.41 14.73 3.63
C ILE A 224 8.96 15.96 2.86
N ILE A 225 9.82 16.98 2.77
CA ILE A 225 9.47 18.24 2.08
C ILE A 225 9.24 18.06 0.58
N ASN A 226 9.81 17.03 -0.02
CA ASN A 226 9.68 16.72 -1.45
C ASN A 226 8.46 15.83 -1.74
N VAL A 227 8.01 15.07 -0.75
CA VAL A 227 6.90 14.10 -0.87
C VAL A 227 5.61 14.63 -0.25
N GLN A 228 5.68 15.21 0.96
CA GLN A 228 4.51 15.69 1.71
C GLN A 228 4.38 17.22 1.74
N GLY A 229 5.28 17.93 1.06
CA GLY A 229 5.25 19.38 0.95
C GLY A 229 5.82 20.13 2.14
N ARG A 230 5.92 21.47 1.98
CA ARG A 230 6.53 22.40 2.94
C ARG A 230 5.52 23.05 3.89
N LYS A 231 4.23 22.83 3.69
CA LYS A 231 3.18 23.33 4.58
C LYS A 231 2.77 22.22 5.53
N SER A 232 2.82 22.49 6.83
CA SER A 232 2.24 21.58 7.83
C SER A 232 0.72 21.53 7.65
N ARG A 233 0.18 20.33 7.53
CA ARG A 233 -1.25 20.02 7.48
C ARG A 233 -1.59 19.17 8.70
N TYR A 234 -2.69 19.41 9.36
CA TYR A 234 -3.09 18.76 10.60
C TYR A 234 -4.42 18.04 10.42
N ARG A 235 -4.61 16.96 11.18
CA ARG A 235 -5.89 16.28 11.33
C ARG A 235 -6.74 16.94 12.40
#